data_3d4a5d0d7c93f4099dba19316cd74dc1
#
_entry.id   3d4a5d0d7c93f4099dba19316cd74dc1
#
_cell.length_a   1.000
_cell.length_b   1.000
_cell.length_c   1.000
_cell.angle_alpha   90.00
_cell.angle_beta   90.00
_cell.angle_gamma   90.00
#
_symmetry.space_group_name_H-M   'P 1'
#
loop_
_entity.id
_entity.type
_entity.pdbx_description
1 polymer ?
#
loop_
_entity_poly.entity_id
_entity_poly.type
_entity_poly.pdbx_seq_one_letter_code
_entity_poly.pdbx_strand_id
1 'polypeptide(L)'
;SGGQTSSRVRQAVAQHRSTKEKLERIARETTRKARDAYLGIISGIATVKALEQSVKSSTTALQATEAGYEVGTRTTVDVLEARRRLYSAQTNLAISKYDYLKNIIRLKQAAGILSKEDLIQIDNWLF
;
A
#
# COMPACT_ATOMS: atom_id res chain seq x y z
N SER A 1 -5.67 35.31 -43.72
CA SER A 1 -6.74 34.80 -42.87
C SER A 1 -6.86 33.25 -42.90
N GLY A 2 -6.75 32.62 -44.05
CA GLY A 2 -6.79 31.17 -44.18
C GLY A 2 -5.64 30.44 -43.50
N GLY A 3 -4.44 31.02 -43.49
CA GLY A 3 -3.27 30.47 -42.79
C GLY A 3 -3.36 30.52 -41.28
N GLN A 4 -3.97 31.60 -40.74
CA GLN A 4 -4.18 31.72 -39.29
C GLN A 4 -5.23 30.73 -38.75
N THR A 5 -6.32 30.53 -39.49
CA THR A 5 -7.38 29.59 -39.13
C THR A 5 -6.83 28.14 -39.17
N SER A 6 -6.08 27.77 -40.19
CA SER A 6 -5.42 26.49 -40.34
C SER A 6 -4.40 26.23 -39.22
N SER A 7 -3.63 27.25 -38.83
CA SER A 7 -2.68 27.21 -37.72
C SER A 7 -3.37 26.99 -36.39
N ARG A 8 -4.48 27.66 -36.12
CA ARG A 8 -5.30 27.49 -34.91
C ARG A 8 -5.90 26.10 -34.81
N VAL A 9 -6.40 25.57 -35.92
CA VAL A 9 -6.94 24.20 -35.99
C VAL A 9 -5.85 23.17 -35.67
N ARG A 10 -4.66 23.35 -36.25
CA ARG A 10 -3.53 22.45 -35.97
C ARG A 10 -3.09 22.53 -34.51
N GLN A 11 -3.05 23.70 -33.91
CA GLN A 11 -2.77 23.90 -32.48
C GLN A 11 -3.80 23.19 -31.59
N ALA A 12 -5.10 23.37 -31.91
CA ALA A 12 -6.18 22.74 -31.16
C ALA A 12 -6.11 21.21 -31.24
N VAL A 13 -5.82 20.65 -32.42
CA VAL A 13 -5.65 19.19 -32.62
C VAL A 13 -4.43 18.67 -31.86
N ALA A 14 -3.30 19.38 -31.90
CA ALA A 14 -2.10 19.02 -31.17
C ALA A 14 -2.32 19.04 -29.66
N GLN A 15 -3.03 20.04 -29.15
CA GLN A 15 -3.36 20.18 -27.74
C GLN A 15 -4.33 19.09 -27.27
N HIS A 16 -5.32 18.75 -28.09
CA HIS A 16 -6.25 17.65 -27.82
C HIS A 16 -5.51 16.31 -27.73
N ARG A 17 -4.59 16.05 -28.68
CA ARG A 17 -3.75 14.84 -28.69
C ARG A 17 -2.87 14.76 -27.44
N SER A 18 -2.23 15.87 -27.06
CA SER A 18 -1.39 15.96 -25.85
C SER A 18 -2.19 15.68 -24.59
N THR A 19 -3.40 16.22 -24.47
CA THR A 19 -4.31 15.96 -23.33
C THR A 19 -4.73 14.51 -23.29
N LYS A 20 -5.07 13.91 -24.43
CA LYS A 20 -5.43 12.49 -24.54
C LYS A 20 -4.28 11.58 -24.10
N GLU A 21 -3.06 11.88 -24.55
CA GLU A 21 -1.86 11.11 -24.16
C GLU A 21 -1.58 11.21 -22.66
N LYS A 22 -1.77 12.39 -22.04
CA LYS A 22 -1.67 12.58 -20.58
C LYS A 22 -2.68 11.73 -19.82
N LEU A 23 -3.93 11.72 -20.27
CA LEU A 23 -5.00 10.93 -19.63
C LEU A 23 -4.71 9.43 -19.73
N GLU A 24 -4.26 8.96 -20.87
CA GLU A 24 -3.88 7.56 -21.06
C GLU A 24 -2.70 7.16 -20.16
N ARG A 25 -1.70 8.03 -20.02
CA ARG A 25 -0.57 7.81 -19.11
C ARG A 25 -1.01 7.74 -17.65
N ILE A 26 -1.86 8.67 -17.21
CA ILE A 26 -2.41 8.69 -15.85
C ILE A 26 -3.20 7.41 -15.58
N ALA A 27 -4.02 6.97 -16.55
CA ALA A 27 -4.78 5.74 -16.44
C ALA A 27 -3.87 4.52 -16.28
N ARG A 28 -2.80 4.42 -17.07
CA ARG A 28 -1.83 3.32 -16.96
C ARG A 28 -1.10 3.32 -15.62
N GLU A 29 -0.62 4.48 -15.17
CA GLU A 29 0.06 4.63 -13.88
C GLU A 29 -0.87 4.30 -12.72
N THR A 30 -2.12 4.75 -12.77
CA THR A 30 -3.12 4.50 -11.74
C THR A 30 -3.49 3.02 -11.69
N THR A 31 -3.64 2.36 -12.84
CA THR A 31 -3.89 0.92 -12.92
C THR A 31 -2.73 0.13 -12.32
N ARG A 32 -1.50 0.52 -12.60
CA ARG A 32 -0.31 -0.11 -12.01
C ARG A 32 -0.29 0.06 -10.49
N LYS A 33 -0.55 1.26 -9.99
CA LYS A 33 -0.62 1.53 -8.55
C LYS A 33 -1.72 0.72 -7.87
N ALA A 34 -2.88 0.59 -8.52
CA ALA A 34 -3.98 -0.23 -8.03
C ALA A 34 -3.59 -1.71 -7.94
N ARG A 35 -2.91 -2.23 -8.97
CA ARG A 35 -2.39 -3.61 -8.98
C ARG A 35 -1.38 -3.84 -7.88
N ASP A 36 -0.41 -2.94 -7.73
CA ASP A 36 0.62 -3.03 -6.70
C ASP A 36 0.01 -2.97 -5.30
N ALA A 37 -0.96 -2.09 -5.07
CA ALA A 37 -1.68 -2.00 -3.81
C ALA A 37 -2.48 -3.28 -3.51
N TYR A 38 -3.15 -3.84 -4.51
CA TYR A 38 -3.90 -5.10 -4.38
C TYR A 38 -2.99 -6.27 -4.01
N LEU A 39 -1.85 -6.41 -4.70
CA LEU A 39 -0.85 -7.44 -4.39
C LEU A 39 -0.26 -7.22 -2.99
N GLY A 40 -0.03 -5.97 -2.61
CA GLY A 40 0.41 -5.60 -1.26
C GLY A 40 -0.60 -5.95 -0.17
N ILE A 41 -1.90 -5.85 -0.46
CA ILE A 41 -2.97 -6.27 0.46
C ILE A 41 -2.93 -7.79 0.65
N ILE A 42 -2.84 -8.56 -0.42
CA ILE A 42 -2.80 -10.02 -0.35
C ILE A 42 -1.58 -10.51 0.43
N SER A 43 -0.39 -10.02 0.10
CA SER A 43 0.83 -10.36 0.81
C SER A 43 0.82 -9.83 2.25
N GLY A 44 0.20 -8.67 2.47
CA GLY A 44 0.04 -8.06 3.79
C GLY A 44 -0.79 -8.89 4.75
N ILE A 45 -1.86 -9.53 4.28
CA ILE A 45 -2.68 -10.44 5.09
C ILE A 45 -1.82 -11.59 5.62
N ALA A 46 -1.04 -12.22 4.76
CA ALA A 46 -0.14 -13.32 5.14
C ALA A 46 0.94 -12.86 6.12
N THR A 47 1.53 -11.68 5.88
CA THR A 47 2.55 -11.09 6.75
C THR A 47 1.99 -10.76 8.14
N VAL A 48 0.82 -10.15 8.22
CA VAL A 48 0.16 -9.84 9.50
C VAL A 48 -0.11 -11.12 10.28
N LYS A 49 -0.63 -12.15 9.65
CA LYS A 49 -0.87 -13.45 10.29
C LYS A 49 0.41 -14.09 10.84
N ALA A 50 1.49 -14.07 10.05
CA ALA A 50 2.78 -14.58 10.47
C ALA A 50 3.35 -13.82 11.66
N LEU A 51 3.22 -12.49 11.65
CA LEU A 51 3.69 -11.64 12.74
C LEU A 51 2.82 -11.73 14.01
N GLU A 52 1.52 -11.95 13.88
CA GLU A 52 0.65 -12.28 15.01
C GLU A 52 1.10 -13.59 15.68
N GLN A 53 1.46 -14.60 14.90
CA GLN A 53 2.01 -15.85 15.44
C GLN A 53 3.37 -15.62 16.10
N SER A 54 4.21 -14.77 15.54
CA SER A 54 5.50 -14.41 16.13
C SER A 54 5.33 -13.72 17.51
N VAL A 55 4.34 -12.85 17.66
CA VAL A 55 4.01 -12.22 18.95
C VAL A 55 3.56 -13.28 19.95
N LYS A 56 2.69 -14.20 19.57
CA LYS A 56 2.26 -15.31 20.44
C LYS A 56 3.43 -16.17 20.91
N SER A 57 4.29 -16.58 19.97
CA SER A 57 5.47 -17.39 20.28
C SER A 57 6.44 -16.65 21.21
N SER A 58 6.68 -15.37 20.95
CA SER A 58 7.55 -14.55 21.81
C SER A 58 6.97 -14.30 23.20
N THR A 59 5.65 -14.16 23.32
CA THR A 59 4.96 -14.06 24.59
C THR A 59 5.11 -15.33 25.41
N THR A 60 4.89 -16.49 24.78
CA THR A 60 5.07 -17.79 25.44
C THR A 60 6.51 -18.03 25.85
N ALA A 61 7.48 -17.67 25.00
CA ALA A 61 8.90 -17.78 25.33
C ALA A 61 9.29 -16.87 26.51
N LEU A 62 8.75 -15.65 26.58
CA LEU A 62 8.99 -14.76 27.71
C LEU A 62 8.43 -15.35 29.00
N GLN A 63 7.21 -15.84 28.99
CA GLN A 63 6.59 -16.48 30.17
C GLN A 63 7.41 -17.67 30.65
N ALA A 64 7.87 -18.54 29.75
CA ALA A 64 8.72 -19.67 30.10
C ALA A 64 10.06 -19.22 30.68
N THR A 65 10.67 -18.17 30.11
CA THR A 65 11.94 -17.62 30.59
C THR A 65 11.78 -16.96 31.96
N GLU A 66 10.70 -16.23 32.20
CA GLU A 66 10.40 -15.65 33.53
C GLU A 66 10.19 -16.74 34.58
N ALA A 67 9.45 -17.80 34.25
CA ALA A 67 9.29 -18.95 35.13
C ALA A 67 10.64 -19.61 35.45
N GLY A 68 11.51 -19.78 34.45
CA GLY A 68 12.87 -20.30 34.63
C GLY A 68 13.74 -19.40 35.51
N TYR A 69 13.57 -18.08 35.39
CA TYR A 69 14.27 -17.11 36.23
C TYR A 69 13.88 -17.26 37.71
N GLU A 70 12.59 -17.42 37.99
CA GLU A 70 12.09 -17.58 39.36
C GLU A 70 12.65 -18.85 40.03
N VAL A 71 12.84 -19.92 39.29
CA VAL A 71 13.39 -21.18 39.83
C VAL A 71 14.91 -21.30 39.67
N GLY A 72 15.56 -20.25 39.15
CA GLY A 72 17.03 -20.19 39.04
C GLY A 72 17.65 -20.87 37.83
N THR A 73 16.85 -21.33 36.85
CA THR A 73 17.35 -21.98 35.63
C THR A 73 17.64 -21.00 34.49
N ARG A 74 17.22 -19.76 34.61
CA ARG A 74 17.43 -18.67 33.62
C ARG A 74 17.99 -17.44 34.31
N THR A 75 18.73 -16.65 33.54
CA THR A 75 19.38 -15.42 34.02
C THR A 75 18.53 -14.19 33.72
N THR A 76 18.89 -13.06 34.36
CA THR A 76 18.31 -11.74 34.05
C THR A 76 18.51 -11.38 32.58
N VAL A 77 19.68 -11.72 32.01
CA VAL A 77 19.98 -11.48 30.61
C VAL A 77 19.03 -12.26 29.70
N ASP A 78 18.72 -13.50 30.05
CA ASP A 78 17.75 -14.34 29.31
C ASP A 78 16.36 -13.68 29.29
N VAL A 79 15.91 -13.15 30.41
CA VAL A 79 14.61 -12.44 30.51
C VAL A 79 14.62 -11.17 29.68
N LEU A 80 15.70 -10.37 29.76
CA LEU A 80 15.82 -9.14 28.96
C LEU A 80 15.83 -9.43 27.45
N GLU A 81 16.50 -10.47 27.02
CA GLU A 81 16.50 -10.89 25.62
C GLU A 81 15.10 -11.35 25.17
N ALA A 82 14.40 -12.12 25.99
CA ALA A 82 13.04 -12.57 25.68
C ALA A 82 12.06 -11.39 25.58
N ARG A 83 12.18 -10.41 26.48
CA ARG A 83 11.40 -9.15 26.39
C ARG A 83 11.70 -8.37 25.13
N ARG A 84 12.99 -8.24 24.77
CA ARG A 84 13.40 -7.55 23.55
C ARG A 84 12.81 -8.20 22.32
N ARG A 85 12.79 -9.52 22.24
CA ARG A 85 12.18 -10.28 21.14
C ARG A 85 10.68 -10.02 21.05
N LEU A 86 10.00 -9.98 22.18
CA LEU A 86 8.56 -9.68 22.21
C LEU A 86 8.28 -8.25 21.70
N TYR A 87 9.02 -7.25 22.20
CA TYR A 87 8.84 -5.87 21.74
C TYR A 87 9.15 -5.71 20.25
N SER A 88 10.19 -6.37 19.74
CA SER A 88 10.48 -6.41 18.30
C SER A 88 9.34 -7.02 17.51
N ALA A 89 8.79 -8.14 17.96
CA ALA A 89 7.66 -8.79 17.31
C ALA A 89 6.42 -7.90 17.30
N GLN A 90 6.12 -7.24 18.41
CA GLN A 90 5.01 -6.28 18.52
C GLN A 90 5.19 -5.09 17.58
N THR A 91 6.39 -4.54 17.51
CA THR A 91 6.72 -3.41 16.62
C THR A 91 6.56 -3.82 15.15
N ASN A 92 7.08 -4.98 14.77
CA ASN A 92 6.96 -5.50 13.41
C ASN A 92 5.50 -5.74 13.03
N LEU A 93 4.70 -6.26 13.95
CA LEU A 93 3.26 -6.43 13.73
C LEU A 93 2.55 -5.09 13.52
N ALA A 94 2.86 -4.08 14.34
CA ALA A 94 2.27 -2.75 14.20
C ALA A 94 2.62 -2.12 12.85
N ILE A 95 3.87 -2.23 12.41
CA ILE A 95 4.33 -1.74 11.11
C ILE A 95 3.59 -2.46 9.97
N SER A 96 3.44 -3.78 10.05
CA SER A 96 2.75 -4.55 9.00
C SER A 96 1.27 -4.21 8.90
N LYS A 97 0.60 -3.96 10.02
CA LYS A 97 -0.79 -3.49 10.05
C LYS A 97 -0.93 -2.11 9.42
N TYR A 98 0.01 -1.22 9.70
CA TYR A 98 0.04 0.12 9.10
C TYR A 98 0.25 0.06 7.59
N ASP A 99 1.17 -0.77 7.12
CA ASP A 99 1.42 -0.98 5.68
C ASP A 99 0.20 -1.58 4.97
N TYR A 100 -0.49 -2.52 5.62
CA TYR A 100 -1.74 -3.08 5.13
C TYR A 100 -2.81 -2.00 4.95
N LEU A 101 -3.01 -1.14 5.95
CA LEU A 101 -3.96 -0.02 5.87
C LEU A 101 -3.58 0.98 4.78
N LYS A 102 -2.31 1.29 4.62
CA LYS A 102 -1.83 2.16 3.53
C LYS A 102 -2.18 1.60 2.16
N ASN A 103 -2.00 0.30 1.95
CA ASN A 103 -2.34 -0.35 0.68
C ASN A 103 -3.85 -0.32 0.40
N ILE A 104 -4.69 -0.48 1.43
CA ILE A 104 -6.14 -0.33 1.29
C ILE A 104 -6.50 1.09 0.85
N ILE A 105 -5.91 2.10 1.47
CA ILE A 105 -6.15 3.51 1.12
C ILE A 105 -5.68 3.79 -0.31
N ARG A 106 -4.50 3.31 -0.70
CA ARG A 106 -3.97 3.46 -2.05
C ARG A 106 -4.87 2.83 -3.11
N LEU A 107 -5.39 1.64 -2.82
CA LEU A 107 -6.34 0.97 -3.73
C LEU A 107 -7.63 1.77 -3.88
N LYS A 108 -8.18 2.30 -2.79
CA LYS A 108 -9.38 3.14 -2.81
C LYS A 108 -9.15 4.44 -3.60
N GLN A 109 -8.01 5.08 -3.42
CA GLN A 109 -7.64 6.28 -4.17
C GLN A 109 -7.51 6.00 -5.66
N ALA A 110 -6.86 4.91 -6.04
CA ALA A 110 -6.71 4.51 -7.44
C ALA A 110 -8.08 4.19 -8.07
N ALA A 111 -8.95 3.49 -7.36
CA ALA A 111 -10.32 3.20 -7.81
C ALA A 111 -11.14 4.48 -8.01
N GLY A 112 -10.99 5.47 -7.13
CA GLY A 112 -11.63 6.78 -7.26
C GLY A 112 -11.15 7.57 -8.48
N ILE A 113 -9.86 7.55 -8.78
CA ILE A 113 -9.28 8.21 -9.96
C ILE A 113 -9.77 7.55 -11.24
N LEU A 114 -9.75 6.21 -11.31
CA LEU A 114 -10.24 5.46 -12.48
C LEU A 114 -11.72 5.70 -12.74
N SER A 115 -12.55 5.77 -11.69
CA SER A 115 -13.96 6.14 -11.79
C SER A 115 -14.17 7.53 -12.38
N LYS A 116 -13.37 8.51 -11.96
CA LYS A 116 -13.44 9.88 -12.50
C LYS A 116 -13.05 9.93 -13.98
N GLU A 117 -12.04 9.19 -14.38
CA GLU A 117 -11.63 9.09 -15.79
C GLU A 117 -12.72 8.47 -16.65
N ASP A 118 -13.37 7.42 -16.18
CA ASP A 118 -14.50 6.80 -16.86
C ASP A 118 -15.64 7.80 -17.07
N LEU A 119 -15.93 8.63 -16.06
CA LEU A 119 -16.94 9.69 -16.18
C LEU A 119 -16.55 10.76 -17.20
N ILE A 120 -15.29 11.17 -17.22
CA ILE A 120 -14.76 12.16 -18.18
C ILE A 120 -14.82 11.59 -19.60
N GLN A 121 -14.46 10.33 -19.80
CA GLN A 121 -14.56 9.67 -21.09
C GLN A 121 -16.01 9.56 -21.60
N ILE A 122 -16.94 9.21 -20.73
CA ILE A 122 -18.36 9.17 -21.06
C ILE A 122 -18.86 10.56 -21.43
N ASP A 123 -18.44 11.60 -20.68
CA ASP A 123 -18.81 12.99 -20.95
C ASP A 123 -18.28 13.46 -22.33
N ASN A 124 -17.04 13.10 -22.65
CA ASN A 124 -16.45 13.38 -23.97
C ASN A 124 -17.12 12.61 -25.11
N TRP A 125 -17.72 11.48 -24.83
CA TRP A 125 -18.47 10.68 -25.79
C TRP A 125 -19.87 11.23 -26.09
N LEU A 126 -20.48 11.89 -25.08
CA LEU A 126 -21.85 12.39 -25.17
C LEU A 126 -21.93 13.83 -25.72
N PHE A 127 -20.86 14.57 -25.66
CA PHE A 127 -20.77 15.97 -26.07
C PHE A 127 -19.55 16.24 -26.97
#